data_1986ae59c734933dbb9ee60340e2269d
#
_entry.id   1986ae59c734933dbb9ee60340e2269d
#
_cell.length_a   1.000
_cell.length_b   1.000
_cell.length_c   1.000
_cell.angle_alpha   90.00
_cell.angle_beta   90.00
_cell.angle_gamma   90.00
#
_symmetry.space_group_name_H-M   'P 1'
#
loop_
_entity.id
_entity.type
_entity.pdbx_description
1 polymer ?
#
loop_
_entity_poly.entity_id
_entity_poly.type
_entity_poly.pdbx_seq_one_letter_code
_entity_poly.pdbx_strand_id
1 'polypeptide(L)'
;MAKVAVKGASYVLVHAPDLLFHNGSTQTGTRLANPDDEYLKAIPSHLRSFEDAVNYPPNQVYIGNLSPEELEKLPEPWFKDAKKAERTGAFGEIMRQTEFYILMKHADVFELVYFSKEFTKEAEALIAAHPIMKNQDIKLGEGHDGAEIKKMVDEHIAEGLYEQGKLIGCVKRAHDTDENLSAHTMLENLATKASGILSAWHMAKLEGIDMNDVEYIIECSEEAAGDINQRGGGNIAKAVGEKSGCVNATGSDVRGFCAAPVHALIHGAALVAAGIAKNVLVVSGGSVPKLGMNGKDHVKKDLPLLEDTIGGFAVMLGADDGVNPVINTEIVGKHTISSGSSPQAVMSVLVYDPLNAAGLKITDIEKYSAELQNHEITAPAGAGNVPEANVKMIAALSVMKGQLEKTAIAEFVKEHGVVGFAPTQGHIPSGVPFIGHARRNMLAGKLKNTMIIGKGSLFLGRLTNLFDGLSFVMQANDGKGSAAGGSDEAGIKKIVAEAMRSVAENILKSQN
;
A
#
# COMPACT_ATOMS: atom_id res chain seq x y z
N MET A 1 21.23 13.99 10.78
CA MET A 1 20.32 14.27 9.64
C MET A 1 18.94 14.62 10.17
N ALA A 2 18.10 15.29 9.36
CA ALA A 2 16.74 15.61 9.79
C ALA A 2 15.93 14.32 9.98
N LYS A 3 15.24 14.20 11.12
CA LYS A 3 14.25 13.17 11.38
C LYS A 3 12.99 13.48 10.58
N VAL A 4 12.32 12.46 10.03
CA VAL A 4 11.12 12.62 9.22
C VAL A 4 9.95 11.93 9.93
N ALA A 5 8.95 12.73 10.30
CA ALA A 5 7.79 12.23 11.01
C ALA A 5 6.82 11.49 10.09
N VAL A 6 6.25 10.40 10.58
CA VAL A 6 5.09 9.70 10.00
C VAL A 6 3.84 10.28 10.65
N LYS A 7 3.24 11.29 9.99
CA LYS A 7 2.12 12.07 10.54
C LYS A 7 0.79 11.36 10.49
N GLY A 8 0.63 10.37 9.63
CA GLY A 8 -0.60 9.60 9.51
C GLY A 8 -0.44 8.39 8.60
N ALA A 9 -1.39 7.46 8.73
CA ALA A 9 -1.53 6.31 7.84
C ALA A 9 -3.01 5.94 7.68
N SER A 10 -3.44 5.67 6.45
CA SER A 10 -4.79 5.19 6.14
C SER A 10 -4.74 3.94 5.27
N TYR A 11 -5.74 3.07 5.45
CA TYR A 11 -5.84 1.80 4.73
C TYR A 11 -7.30 1.55 4.36
N VAL A 12 -7.53 1.19 3.09
CA VAL A 12 -8.87 0.92 2.57
C VAL A 12 -8.90 -0.42 1.86
N LEU A 13 -10.05 -1.06 1.93
CA LEU A 13 -10.37 -2.25 1.14
C LEU A 13 -11.64 -1.99 0.35
N VAL A 14 -11.71 -2.55 -0.84
CA VAL A 14 -12.94 -2.58 -1.65
C VAL A 14 -13.31 -4.03 -1.88
N HIS A 15 -14.43 -4.47 -1.35
CA HIS A 15 -14.95 -5.79 -1.65
C HIS A 15 -15.53 -5.82 -3.06
N ALA A 16 -14.91 -6.58 -3.96
CA ALA A 16 -15.11 -6.52 -5.40
C ALA A 16 -15.30 -7.91 -6.05
N PRO A 17 -16.35 -8.67 -5.68
CA PRO A 17 -16.56 -10.04 -6.15
C PRO A 17 -16.84 -10.13 -7.66
N ASP A 18 -17.59 -9.19 -8.24
CA ASP A 18 -17.83 -9.20 -9.69
C ASP A 18 -16.57 -8.83 -10.47
N LEU A 19 -15.74 -7.85 -9.98
CA LEU A 19 -14.44 -7.57 -10.59
C LEU A 19 -13.50 -8.78 -10.49
N LEU A 20 -13.51 -9.51 -9.37
CA LEU A 20 -12.79 -10.77 -9.27
C LEU A 20 -13.21 -11.73 -10.38
N PHE A 21 -14.52 -11.97 -10.52
CA PHE A 21 -15.04 -12.93 -11.48
C PHE A 21 -14.78 -12.53 -12.93
N HIS A 22 -14.98 -11.27 -13.29
CA HIS A 22 -14.92 -10.80 -14.67
C HIS A 22 -13.52 -10.37 -15.11
N ASN A 23 -12.73 -9.74 -14.23
CA ASN A 23 -11.51 -9.01 -14.60
C ASN A 23 -10.23 -9.49 -13.90
N GLY A 24 -10.31 -10.41 -12.92
CA GLY A 24 -9.12 -11.03 -12.35
C GLY A 24 -8.31 -11.79 -13.41
N SER A 25 -6.97 -11.68 -13.38
CA SER A 25 -6.12 -12.24 -14.44
C SER A 25 -6.23 -13.76 -14.58
N THR A 26 -6.34 -14.49 -13.47
CA THR A 26 -6.53 -15.95 -13.48
C THR A 26 -7.84 -16.35 -14.14
N GLN A 27 -8.92 -15.64 -13.84
CA GLN A 27 -10.26 -15.88 -14.40
C GLN A 27 -10.30 -15.52 -15.88
N THR A 28 -9.76 -14.36 -16.23
CA THR A 28 -9.68 -13.90 -17.62
C THR A 28 -8.84 -14.86 -18.48
N GLY A 29 -7.66 -15.24 -18.01
CA GLY A 29 -6.81 -16.21 -18.72
C GLY A 29 -7.47 -17.58 -18.85
N THR A 30 -8.20 -18.04 -17.82
CA THR A 30 -8.97 -19.31 -17.88
C THR A 30 -10.09 -19.22 -18.88
N ARG A 31 -10.87 -18.13 -18.88
CA ARG A 31 -11.99 -17.90 -19.81
C ARG A 31 -11.53 -17.84 -21.27
N LEU A 32 -10.39 -17.21 -21.53
CA LEU A 32 -9.80 -17.17 -22.87
C LEU A 32 -9.33 -18.55 -23.34
N ALA A 33 -8.82 -19.38 -22.45
CA ALA A 33 -8.39 -20.74 -22.77
C ALA A 33 -9.56 -21.72 -22.93
N ASN A 34 -10.54 -21.65 -22.02
CA ASN A 34 -11.73 -22.49 -22.00
C ASN A 34 -12.88 -21.78 -21.26
N PRO A 35 -13.85 -21.16 -21.96
CA PRO A 35 -14.97 -20.47 -21.33
C PRO A 35 -15.88 -21.39 -20.51
N ASP A 36 -15.86 -22.69 -20.76
CA ASP A 36 -16.65 -23.70 -20.05
C ASP A 36 -15.89 -24.40 -18.92
N ASP A 37 -14.77 -23.85 -18.50
CA ASP A 37 -13.93 -24.42 -17.43
C ASP A 37 -14.71 -24.58 -16.11
N GLU A 38 -14.55 -25.73 -15.46
CA GLU A 38 -15.24 -26.07 -14.21
C GLU A 38 -14.88 -25.11 -13.06
N TYR A 39 -13.66 -24.57 -13.06
CA TYR A 39 -13.28 -23.54 -12.12
C TYR A 39 -14.14 -22.28 -12.25
N LEU A 40 -14.38 -21.80 -13.47
CA LEU A 40 -15.21 -20.62 -13.71
C LEU A 40 -16.66 -20.85 -13.26
N LYS A 41 -17.19 -22.05 -13.49
CA LYS A 41 -18.54 -22.44 -13.04
C LYS A 41 -18.66 -22.53 -11.52
N ALA A 42 -17.57 -22.88 -10.83
CA ALA A 42 -17.54 -23.02 -9.38
C ALA A 42 -17.38 -21.67 -8.64
N ILE A 43 -16.77 -20.66 -9.26
CA ILE A 43 -16.49 -19.36 -8.61
C ILE A 43 -17.70 -18.79 -7.88
N PRO A 44 -18.93 -18.70 -8.46
CA PRO A 44 -20.07 -18.06 -7.80
C PRO A 44 -20.42 -18.65 -6.42
N SER A 45 -20.18 -19.97 -6.21
CA SER A 45 -20.45 -20.63 -4.93
C SER A 45 -19.34 -20.41 -3.88
N HIS A 46 -18.20 -19.85 -4.28
CA HIS A 46 -17.06 -19.58 -3.40
C HIS A 46 -16.84 -18.08 -3.15
N LEU A 47 -17.63 -17.20 -3.80
CA LEU A 47 -17.61 -15.76 -3.53
C LEU A 47 -18.20 -15.47 -2.15
N ARG A 48 -17.61 -14.51 -1.45
CA ARG A 48 -18.12 -14.03 -0.17
C ARG A 48 -19.16 -12.92 -0.38
N SER A 49 -20.09 -12.81 0.57
CA SER A 49 -20.93 -11.63 0.68
C SER A 49 -20.13 -10.43 1.19
N PHE A 50 -20.67 -9.22 1.02
CA PHE A 50 -20.07 -8.02 1.61
C PHE A 50 -19.97 -8.12 3.14
N GLU A 51 -20.98 -8.70 3.77
CA GLU A 51 -21.00 -8.90 5.22
C GLU A 51 -19.89 -9.86 5.67
N ASP A 52 -19.65 -10.95 4.94
CA ASP A 52 -18.56 -11.88 5.21
C ASP A 52 -17.19 -11.20 5.06
N ALA A 53 -17.01 -10.36 4.05
CA ALA A 53 -15.79 -9.60 3.85
C ALA A 53 -15.57 -8.56 4.96
N VAL A 54 -16.63 -7.88 5.43
CA VAL A 54 -16.57 -6.96 6.56
C VAL A 54 -16.26 -7.70 7.86
N ASN A 55 -16.92 -8.82 8.12
CA ASN A 55 -16.76 -9.57 9.35
C ASN A 55 -15.42 -10.33 9.43
N TYR A 56 -14.66 -10.41 8.35
CA TYR A 56 -13.41 -11.16 8.27
C TYR A 56 -12.29 -10.49 9.08
N PRO A 57 -11.75 -11.15 10.13
CA PRO A 57 -10.81 -10.53 11.06
C PRO A 57 -9.57 -9.91 10.42
N PRO A 58 -8.87 -10.53 9.42
CA PRO A 58 -7.76 -9.88 8.74
C PRO A 58 -8.13 -8.54 8.10
N ASN A 59 -9.32 -8.41 7.49
CA ASN A 59 -9.79 -7.16 6.92
C ASN A 59 -10.03 -6.11 8.02
N GLN A 60 -10.48 -6.53 9.20
CA GLN A 60 -10.67 -5.65 10.36
C GLN A 60 -9.33 -5.17 10.94
N VAL A 61 -8.27 -5.98 10.86
CA VAL A 61 -6.91 -5.52 11.18
C VAL A 61 -6.43 -4.50 10.17
N TYR A 62 -6.67 -4.74 8.89
CA TYR A 62 -6.24 -3.84 7.82
C TYR A 62 -6.83 -2.43 7.97
N ILE A 63 -8.09 -2.31 8.32
CA ILE A 63 -8.75 -1.03 8.56
C ILE A 63 -8.63 -0.50 10.01
N GLY A 64 -7.96 -1.23 10.91
CA GLY A 64 -7.58 -0.77 12.25
C GLY A 64 -8.60 -0.96 13.37
N ASN A 65 -9.62 -1.81 13.21
CA ASN A 65 -10.56 -2.19 14.26
C ASN A 65 -10.02 -3.29 15.18
N LEU A 66 -9.16 -4.15 14.67
CA LEU A 66 -8.39 -5.12 15.44
C LEU A 66 -6.90 -4.80 15.32
N SER A 67 -6.12 -5.20 16.31
CA SER A 67 -4.66 -5.20 16.20
C SER A 67 -4.16 -6.56 15.69
N PRO A 68 -2.93 -6.64 15.14
CA PRO A 68 -2.31 -7.91 14.80
C PRO A 68 -2.25 -8.89 15.98
N GLU A 69 -1.99 -8.40 17.19
CA GLU A 69 -1.91 -9.21 18.42
C GLU A 69 -3.29 -9.74 18.87
N GLU A 70 -4.37 -9.05 18.53
CA GLU A 70 -5.73 -9.54 18.73
C GLU A 70 -6.08 -10.62 17.72
N LEU A 71 -5.67 -10.45 16.44
CA LEU A 71 -5.86 -11.45 15.39
C LEU A 71 -5.20 -12.79 15.75
N GLU A 72 -3.95 -12.77 16.24
CA GLU A 72 -3.22 -13.97 16.67
C GLU A 72 -3.92 -14.79 17.76
N LYS A 73 -4.81 -14.16 18.52
CA LYS A 73 -5.57 -14.84 19.59
C LYS A 73 -6.88 -15.46 19.11
N LEU A 74 -7.30 -15.14 17.89
CA LEU A 74 -8.53 -15.69 17.32
C LEU A 74 -8.29 -17.12 16.79
N PRO A 75 -9.27 -18.01 16.94
CA PRO A 75 -9.16 -19.37 16.39
C PRO A 75 -9.16 -19.35 14.86
N GLU A 76 -8.28 -20.14 14.25
CA GLU A 76 -8.28 -20.38 12.81
C GLU A 76 -9.14 -21.59 12.43
N PRO A 77 -9.73 -21.63 11.22
CA PRO A 77 -9.61 -20.58 10.19
C PRO A 77 -10.55 -19.39 10.47
N TRP A 78 -10.01 -18.20 10.33
CA TRP A 78 -10.69 -16.93 10.68
C TRP A 78 -11.99 -16.67 9.89
N PHE A 79 -12.13 -17.24 8.69
CA PHE A 79 -13.34 -17.07 7.88
C PHE A 79 -14.55 -17.88 8.40
N LYS A 80 -14.38 -18.83 9.34
CA LYS A 80 -15.49 -19.68 9.83
C LYS A 80 -16.29 -19.07 10.97
N ASP A 81 -15.62 -18.40 11.90
CA ASP A 81 -16.24 -17.89 13.13
C ASP A 81 -16.12 -16.35 13.24
N ALA A 82 -16.27 -15.68 12.10
CA ALA A 82 -16.20 -14.24 12.00
C ALA A 82 -17.33 -13.57 12.80
N LYS A 83 -16.98 -12.65 13.69
CA LYS A 83 -17.94 -11.88 14.47
C LYS A 83 -18.39 -10.67 13.70
N LYS A 84 -19.67 -10.25 13.92
CA LYS A 84 -20.21 -9.03 13.34
C LYS A 84 -19.28 -7.84 13.66
N ALA A 85 -18.91 -7.11 12.62
CA ALA A 85 -17.98 -6.00 12.69
C ALA A 85 -18.48 -4.79 11.88
N GLU A 86 -17.83 -3.65 12.06
CA GLU A 86 -18.14 -2.43 11.34
C GLU A 86 -17.30 -2.31 10.07
N ARG A 87 -17.90 -1.73 9.01
CA ARG A 87 -17.19 -1.49 7.75
C ARG A 87 -16.16 -0.36 7.83
N THR A 88 -16.21 0.46 8.88
CA THR A 88 -15.30 1.59 9.10
C THR A 88 -14.41 1.33 10.30
N GLY A 89 -13.17 1.75 10.23
CA GLY A 89 -12.18 1.56 11.28
C GLY A 89 -11.29 2.78 11.50
N ALA A 90 -10.33 2.62 12.40
CA ALA A 90 -9.43 3.70 12.79
C ALA A 90 -8.47 4.14 11.67
N PHE A 91 -8.31 3.35 10.60
CA PHE A 91 -7.43 3.67 9.49
C PHE A 91 -8.18 3.86 8.16
N GLY A 92 -9.43 3.46 8.05
CA GLY A 92 -10.18 3.57 6.80
C GLY A 92 -11.47 2.79 6.80
N GLU A 93 -11.79 2.16 5.67
CA GLU A 93 -13.04 1.42 5.50
C GLU A 93 -12.92 0.21 4.60
N ILE A 94 -13.94 -0.65 4.63
CA ILE A 94 -14.25 -1.65 3.62
C ILE A 94 -15.41 -1.10 2.79
N MET A 95 -15.13 -0.74 1.54
CA MET A 95 -16.11 -0.13 0.62
C MET A 95 -16.82 -1.21 -0.20
N ARG A 96 -18.09 -0.95 -0.57
CA ARG A 96 -18.82 -1.79 -1.53
C ARG A 96 -18.33 -1.55 -2.95
N GLN A 97 -18.39 -2.58 -3.78
CA GLN A 97 -18.03 -2.49 -5.19
C GLN A 97 -18.83 -1.41 -5.96
N THR A 98 -20.11 -1.27 -5.68
CA THR A 98 -20.97 -0.26 -6.32
C THR A 98 -20.55 1.18 -5.97
N GLU A 99 -20.20 1.45 -4.71
CA GLU A 99 -19.64 2.72 -4.29
C GLU A 99 -18.28 2.97 -4.95
N PHE A 100 -17.48 1.93 -5.13
CA PHE A 100 -16.18 2.02 -5.79
C PHE A 100 -16.29 2.35 -7.28
N TYR A 101 -17.27 1.84 -7.99
CA TYR A 101 -17.51 2.24 -9.38
C TYR A 101 -17.80 3.74 -9.50
N ILE A 102 -18.48 4.33 -8.52
CA ILE A 102 -18.69 5.78 -8.46
C ILE A 102 -17.35 6.52 -8.33
N LEU A 103 -16.43 6.00 -7.51
CA LEU A 103 -15.07 6.57 -7.41
C LEU A 103 -14.28 6.40 -8.70
N MET A 104 -14.42 5.27 -9.42
CA MET A 104 -13.81 5.11 -10.73
C MET A 104 -14.34 6.15 -11.72
N LYS A 105 -15.65 6.46 -11.70
CA LYS A 105 -16.24 7.57 -12.49
C LYS A 105 -15.68 8.92 -12.08
N HIS A 106 -15.48 9.18 -10.78
CA HIS A 106 -14.86 10.40 -10.29
C HIS A 106 -13.39 10.53 -10.74
N ALA A 107 -12.63 9.43 -10.74
CA ALA A 107 -11.24 9.39 -11.20
C ALA A 107 -11.07 9.53 -12.71
N ASP A 108 -12.16 9.30 -13.46
CA ASP A 108 -12.20 9.34 -14.92
C ASP A 108 -12.29 10.78 -15.43
N VAL A 109 -11.27 11.23 -16.14
CA VAL A 109 -11.21 12.57 -16.77
C VAL A 109 -11.47 12.52 -18.28
N PHE A 110 -11.63 11.34 -18.86
CA PHE A 110 -11.83 11.12 -20.29
C PHE A 110 -13.22 10.60 -20.63
N GLU A 111 -14.13 10.57 -19.65
CA GLU A 111 -15.52 10.11 -19.81
C GLU A 111 -15.62 8.68 -20.38
N LEU A 112 -14.78 7.77 -19.88
CA LEU A 112 -14.74 6.36 -20.28
C LEU A 112 -15.71 5.49 -19.48
N VAL A 113 -16.06 5.89 -18.24
CA VAL A 113 -16.99 5.17 -17.37
C VAL A 113 -18.42 5.55 -17.69
N TYR A 114 -19.22 4.60 -18.15
CA TYR A 114 -20.63 4.73 -18.44
C TYR A 114 -21.46 3.97 -17.42
N PHE A 115 -22.44 4.61 -16.82
CA PHE A 115 -23.43 3.97 -15.97
C PHE A 115 -24.79 3.90 -16.67
N SER A 116 -25.56 2.85 -16.39
CA SER A 116 -26.96 2.80 -16.80
C SER A 116 -27.76 3.92 -16.11
N LYS A 117 -28.85 4.36 -16.72
CA LYS A 117 -29.75 5.37 -16.13
C LYS A 117 -30.28 4.93 -14.76
N GLU A 118 -30.55 3.63 -14.59
CA GLU A 118 -31.01 3.06 -13.34
C GLU A 118 -29.93 3.17 -12.25
N PHE A 119 -28.72 2.73 -12.57
CA PHE A 119 -27.61 2.77 -11.61
C PHE A 119 -27.17 4.23 -11.30
N THR A 120 -27.24 5.14 -12.27
CA THR A 120 -26.95 6.57 -12.03
C THR A 120 -27.84 7.14 -10.92
N LYS A 121 -29.15 6.82 -10.90
CA LYS A 121 -30.05 7.26 -9.83
C LYS A 121 -29.73 6.61 -8.48
N GLU A 122 -29.35 5.34 -8.49
CA GLU A 122 -28.91 4.64 -7.28
C GLU A 122 -27.61 5.23 -6.75
N ALA A 123 -26.67 5.55 -7.62
CA ALA A 123 -25.38 6.15 -7.29
C ALA A 123 -25.53 7.50 -6.57
N GLU A 124 -26.53 8.33 -6.94
CA GLU A 124 -26.82 9.58 -6.20
C GLU A 124 -27.14 9.31 -4.73
N ALA A 125 -27.93 8.28 -4.45
CA ALA A 125 -28.28 7.90 -3.09
C ALA A 125 -27.08 7.33 -2.32
N LEU A 126 -26.22 6.53 -2.99
CA LEU A 126 -24.98 5.99 -2.42
C LEU A 126 -24.01 7.13 -2.06
N ILE A 127 -23.83 8.13 -2.93
CA ILE A 127 -23.00 9.31 -2.63
C ILE A 127 -23.53 10.05 -1.41
N ALA A 128 -24.84 10.32 -1.36
CA ALA A 128 -25.46 11.07 -0.27
C ALA A 128 -25.35 10.33 1.09
N ALA A 129 -25.37 9.00 1.08
CA ALA A 129 -25.23 8.17 2.26
C ALA A 129 -23.78 8.00 2.74
N HIS A 130 -22.79 8.14 1.84
CA HIS A 130 -21.40 7.86 2.17
C HIS A 130 -20.74 9.04 2.92
N PRO A 131 -20.07 8.78 4.08
CA PRO A 131 -19.59 9.84 4.97
C PRO A 131 -18.48 10.72 4.39
N ILE A 132 -17.81 10.28 3.33
CA ILE A 132 -16.76 11.05 2.63
C ILE A 132 -17.28 11.56 1.28
N MET A 133 -17.82 10.67 0.42
CA MET A 133 -18.23 11.03 -0.94
C MET A 133 -19.27 12.15 -1.00
N LYS A 134 -20.17 12.22 -0.03
CA LYS A 134 -21.19 13.30 0.06
C LYS A 134 -20.63 14.73 0.10
N ASN A 135 -19.36 14.87 0.45
CA ASN A 135 -18.67 16.16 0.55
C ASN A 135 -17.76 16.44 -0.66
N GLN A 136 -17.78 15.56 -1.66
CA GLN A 136 -16.94 15.64 -2.86
C GLN A 136 -17.79 16.06 -4.07
N ASP A 137 -17.19 16.79 -5.01
CA ASP A 137 -17.85 17.16 -6.28
C ASP A 137 -17.78 15.99 -7.27
N ILE A 138 -18.60 14.96 -7.02
CA ILE A 138 -18.69 13.77 -7.88
C ILE A 138 -19.78 13.99 -8.93
N LYS A 139 -19.40 13.97 -10.21
CA LYS A 139 -20.31 14.15 -11.34
C LYS A 139 -20.61 12.84 -12.03
N LEU A 140 -21.88 12.40 -12.00
CA LEU A 140 -22.32 11.14 -12.59
C LEU A 140 -22.75 11.28 -14.07
N GLY A 141 -23.21 12.47 -14.49
CA GLY A 141 -23.87 12.66 -15.79
C GLY A 141 -25.33 12.14 -15.80
N GLU A 142 -25.94 12.06 -16.98
CA GLU A 142 -27.36 11.65 -17.14
C GLU A 142 -27.59 10.13 -17.15
N GLY A 143 -26.51 9.36 -17.24
CA GLY A 143 -26.58 7.90 -17.43
C GLY A 143 -26.90 7.52 -18.90
N HIS A 144 -26.64 6.26 -19.24
CA HIS A 144 -26.73 5.71 -20.59
C HIS A 144 -27.82 4.64 -20.69
N ASP A 145 -28.25 4.35 -21.92
CA ASP A 145 -29.16 3.23 -22.18
C ASP A 145 -28.47 1.90 -21.92
N GLY A 146 -29.12 1.01 -21.17
CA GLY A 146 -28.56 -0.32 -20.85
C GLY A 146 -28.29 -1.19 -22.09
N ALA A 147 -29.06 -1.02 -23.17
CA ALA A 147 -28.84 -1.74 -24.43
C ALA A 147 -27.58 -1.22 -25.15
N GLU A 148 -27.31 0.08 -25.08
CA GLU A 148 -26.07 0.66 -25.59
C GLU A 148 -24.85 0.13 -24.83
N ILE A 149 -24.90 0.11 -23.50
CA ILE A 149 -23.82 -0.43 -22.65
C ILE A 149 -23.60 -1.90 -23.00
N LYS A 150 -24.67 -2.70 -23.05
CA LYS A 150 -24.57 -4.12 -23.39
C LYS A 150 -23.93 -4.34 -24.75
N LYS A 151 -24.31 -3.56 -25.76
CA LYS A 151 -23.73 -3.63 -27.11
C LYS A 151 -22.22 -3.37 -27.08
N MET A 152 -21.75 -2.33 -26.37
CA MET A 152 -20.32 -2.04 -26.26
C MET A 152 -19.52 -3.16 -25.59
N VAL A 153 -20.11 -3.81 -24.58
CA VAL A 153 -19.49 -4.96 -23.90
C VAL A 153 -19.46 -6.19 -24.82
N ASP A 154 -20.57 -6.51 -25.51
CA ASP A 154 -20.66 -7.64 -26.45
C ASP A 154 -19.68 -7.47 -27.64
N GLU A 155 -19.41 -6.25 -28.08
CA GLU A 155 -18.48 -5.89 -29.15
C GLU A 155 -17.02 -5.74 -28.66
N HIS A 156 -16.73 -5.99 -27.39
CA HIS A 156 -15.40 -5.83 -26.77
C HIS A 156 -14.81 -4.41 -26.88
N ILE A 157 -15.69 -3.41 -26.99
CA ILE A 157 -15.31 -1.98 -26.95
C ILE A 157 -15.16 -1.51 -25.50
N ALA A 158 -15.84 -2.18 -24.57
CA ALA A 158 -15.85 -1.84 -23.16
C ALA A 158 -15.78 -3.08 -22.27
N GLU A 159 -15.21 -2.93 -21.09
CA GLU A 159 -15.31 -3.88 -19.98
C GLU A 159 -16.58 -3.60 -19.17
N GLY A 160 -17.36 -4.65 -18.88
CA GLY A 160 -18.60 -4.53 -18.12
C GLY A 160 -18.37 -4.30 -16.64
N LEU A 161 -19.17 -3.43 -16.03
CA LEU A 161 -19.28 -3.26 -14.59
C LEU A 161 -20.56 -3.95 -14.12
N TYR A 162 -20.42 -4.88 -13.19
CA TYR A 162 -21.51 -5.73 -12.75
C TYR A 162 -21.81 -5.53 -11.26
N GLU A 163 -23.05 -5.79 -10.87
CA GLU A 163 -23.49 -5.94 -9.49
C GLU A 163 -24.31 -7.22 -9.37
N GLN A 164 -23.82 -8.19 -8.62
CA GLN A 164 -24.43 -9.52 -8.47
C GLN A 164 -24.76 -10.16 -9.83
N GLY A 165 -23.84 -10.02 -10.78
CA GLY A 165 -23.99 -10.53 -12.15
C GLY A 165 -24.87 -9.68 -13.08
N LYS A 166 -25.51 -8.60 -12.61
CA LYS A 166 -26.26 -7.65 -13.44
C LYS A 166 -25.35 -6.58 -14.00
N LEU A 167 -25.34 -6.39 -15.31
CA LEU A 167 -24.59 -5.31 -15.97
C LEU A 167 -25.21 -3.94 -15.61
N ILE A 168 -24.45 -3.08 -14.93
CA ILE A 168 -24.88 -1.76 -14.46
C ILE A 168 -24.12 -0.60 -15.09
N GLY A 169 -23.00 -0.89 -15.77
CA GLY A 169 -22.16 0.09 -16.41
C GLY A 169 -21.04 -0.57 -17.21
N CYS A 170 -20.14 0.24 -17.73
CA CYS A 170 -18.94 -0.25 -18.40
C CYS A 170 -17.82 0.79 -18.37
N VAL A 171 -16.60 0.35 -18.64
CA VAL A 171 -15.43 1.18 -18.90
C VAL A 171 -15.01 0.99 -20.35
N LYS A 172 -15.03 2.05 -21.16
CA LYS A 172 -14.67 2.03 -22.57
C LYS A 172 -13.15 2.05 -22.75
N ARG A 173 -12.69 1.52 -23.88
CA ARG A 173 -11.33 1.76 -24.36
C ARG A 173 -11.13 3.26 -24.66
N ALA A 174 -9.92 3.76 -24.43
CA ALA A 174 -9.58 5.15 -24.73
C ALA A 174 -9.06 5.32 -26.19
N HIS A 175 -8.72 4.22 -26.87
CA HIS A 175 -8.25 4.24 -28.25
C HIS A 175 -8.67 2.97 -29.00
N ASP A 176 -8.89 3.09 -30.32
CA ASP A 176 -9.44 1.97 -31.12
C ASP A 176 -8.43 0.85 -31.40
N THR A 177 -7.15 1.16 -31.49
CA THR A 177 -6.09 0.22 -31.93
C THR A 177 -4.91 0.14 -30.98
N ASP A 178 -4.81 1.01 -29.97
CA ASP A 178 -3.74 0.96 -28.98
C ASP A 178 -4.13 0.01 -27.84
N GLU A 179 -3.46 -1.13 -27.76
CA GLU A 179 -3.71 -2.13 -26.71
C GLU A 179 -3.41 -1.62 -25.29
N ASN A 180 -2.50 -0.63 -25.15
CA ASN A 180 -2.22 -0.02 -23.84
C ASN A 180 -3.37 0.89 -23.36
N LEU A 181 -4.27 1.27 -24.27
CA LEU A 181 -5.47 2.06 -24.00
C LEU A 181 -6.76 1.25 -24.22
N SER A 182 -6.65 -0.08 -24.14
CA SER A 182 -7.79 -1.00 -24.17
C SER A 182 -8.72 -0.78 -22.98
N ALA A 183 -9.97 -1.22 -23.11
CA ALA A 183 -10.95 -1.13 -22.03
C ALA A 183 -10.46 -1.80 -20.74
N HIS A 184 -9.81 -2.95 -20.86
CA HIS A 184 -9.22 -3.68 -19.74
C HIS A 184 -8.15 -2.85 -18.99
N THR A 185 -7.19 -2.29 -19.73
CA THR A 185 -6.14 -1.44 -19.15
C THR A 185 -6.72 -0.17 -18.52
N MET A 186 -7.73 0.44 -19.16
CA MET A 186 -8.39 1.63 -18.61
C MET A 186 -9.14 1.32 -17.31
N LEU A 187 -9.82 0.17 -17.22
CA LEU A 187 -10.47 -0.28 -16.00
C LEU A 187 -9.46 -0.46 -14.85
N GLU A 188 -8.34 -1.11 -15.11
CA GLU A 188 -7.28 -1.33 -14.12
C GLU A 188 -6.69 -0.01 -13.62
N ASN A 189 -6.33 0.89 -14.53
CA ASN A 189 -5.80 2.22 -14.18
C ASN A 189 -6.81 3.08 -13.41
N LEU A 190 -8.10 3.03 -13.76
CA LEU A 190 -9.16 3.73 -13.04
C LEU A 190 -9.36 3.15 -11.64
N ALA A 191 -9.33 1.83 -11.49
CA ALA A 191 -9.44 1.19 -10.17
C ALA A 191 -8.27 1.58 -9.25
N THR A 192 -7.05 1.60 -9.77
CA THR A 192 -5.86 2.06 -9.03
C THR A 192 -5.98 3.51 -8.59
N LYS A 193 -6.36 4.42 -9.50
CA LYS A 193 -6.59 5.82 -9.16
C LYS A 193 -7.69 5.99 -8.11
N ALA A 194 -8.82 5.30 -8.27
CA ALA A 194 -9.96 5.39 -7.37
C ALA A 194 -9.63 4.93 -5.95
N SER A 195 -8.94 3.81 -5.79
CA SER A 195 -8.52 3.31 -4.47
C SER A 195 -7.43 4.18 -3.83
N GLY A 196 -6.55 4.76 -4.62
CA GLY A 196 -5.59 5.78 -4.16
C GLY A 196 -6.28 7.06 -3.66
N ILE A 197 -7.27 7.58 -4.40
CA ILE A 197 -8.09 8.73 -3.99
C ILE A 197 -8.82 8.44 -2.67
N LEU A 198 -9.45 7.26 -2.54
CA LEU A 198 -10.13 6.86 -1.31
C LEU A 198 -9.17 6.84 -0.12
N SER A 199 -7.97 6.29 -0.31
CA SER A 199 -6.94 6.26 0.72
C SER A 199 -6.52 7.68 1.14
N ALA A 200 -6.31 8.60 0.18
CA ALA A 200 -5.96 9.98 0.44
C ALA A 200 -7.09 10.73 1.20
N TRP A 201 -8.34 10.53 0.82
CA TRP A 201 -9.48 11.14 1.51
C TRP A 201 -9.64 10.63 2.96
N HIS A 202 -9.40 9.33 3.19
CA HIS A 202 -9.39 8.79 4.54
C HIS A 202 -8.25 9.39 5.37
N MET A 203 -7.06 9.54 4.79
CA MET A 203 -5.93 10.21 5.45
C MET A 203 -6.32 11.62 5.89
N ALA A 204 -6.85 12.43 4.98
CA ALA A 204 -7.27 13.80 5.27
C ALA A 204 -8.29 13.85 6.42
N LYS A 205 -9.32 12.98 6.36
CA LYS A 205 -10.40 12.95 7.36
C LYS A 205 -9.93 12.46 8.73
N LEU A 206 -9.13 11.40 8.79
CA LEU A 206 -8.74 10.74 10.04
C LEU A 206 -7.69 11.54 10.82
N GLU A 207 -6.77 12.17 10.10
CA GLU A 207 -5.65 12.90 10.70
C GLU A 207 -5.88 14.43 10.70
N GLY A 208 -7.01 14.90 10.15
CA GLY A 208 -7.31 16.33 10.06
C GLY A 208 -6.35 17.12 9.17
N ILE A 209 -5.81 16.46 8.14
CA ILE A 209 -4.83 17.04 7.24
C ILE A 209 -5.54 17.84 6.15
N ASP A 210 -5.14 19.11 5.95
CA ASP A 210 -5.54 19.87 4.77
C ASP A 210 -4.76 19.36 3.55
N MET A 211 -5.47 18.88 2.52
CA MET A 211 -4.85 18.38 1.31
C MET A 211 -4.11 19.48 0.51
N ASN A 212 -4.40 20.75 0.78
CA ASN A 212 -3.63 21.87 0.22
C ASN A 212 -2.21 21.97 0.80
N ASP A 213 -1.95 21.36 1.96
CA ASP A 213 -0.62 21.33 2.58
C ASP A 213 0.30 20.25 2.00
N VAL A 214 -0.23 19.36 1.15
CA VAL A 214 0.55 18.36 0.44
C VAL A 214 1.31 19.02 -0.70
N GLU A 215 2.64 18.92 -0.68
CA GLU A 215 3.53 19.54 -1.68
C GLU A 215 4.08 18.51 -2.69
N TYR A 216 4.15 17.24 -2.31
CA TYR A 216 4.60 16.17 -3.18
C TYR A 216 3.84 14.88 -2.94
N ILE A 217 3.53 14.15 -4.01
CA ILE A 217 2.89 12.83 -3.95
C ILE A 217 3.81 11.80 -4.59
N ILE A 218 4.02 10.68 -3.91
CA ILE A 218 4.71 9.53 -4.49
C ILE A 218 3.71 8.37 -4.55
N GLU A 219 3.41 7.93 -5.75
CA GLU A 219 2.51 6.82 -5.99
C GLU A 219 3.34 5.56 -6.27
N CYS A 220 2.92 4.39 -5.74
CA CYS A 220 3.72 3.18 -5.80
C CYS A 220 2.91 1.91 -6.11
N SER A 221 1.82 2.04 -6.88
CA SER A 221 1.05 0.90 -7.38
C SER A 221 1.79 0.11 -8.47
N GLU A 222 1.18 -0.96 -8.95
CA GLU A 222 1.79 -1.83 -9.97
C GLU A 222 1.32 -1.53 -11.38
N GLU A 223 0.17 -0.89 -11.56
CA GLU A 223 -0.43 -0.62 -12.84
C GLU A 223 0.43 0.35 -13.67
N ALA A 224 0.51 0.07 -14.95
CA ALA A 224 1.19 0.92 -15.91
C ALA A 224 0.18 1.84 -16.59
N ALA A 225 0.49 3.13 -16.62
CA ALA A 225 -0.20 4.11 -17.46
C ALA A 225 0.65 4.42 -18.70
N GLY A 226 0.02 4.99 -19.71
CA GLY A 226 0.67 5.43 -20.93
C GLY A 226 0.16 4.73 -22.17
N ASP A 227 0.43 5.32 -23.32
CA ASP A 227 0.06 4.83 -24.64
C ASP A 227 1.18 3.99 -25.29
N ILE A 228 0.95 3.54 -26.51
CA ILE A 228 1.91 2.73 -27.26
C ILE A 228 3.27 3.44 -27.47
N ASN A 229 3.29 4.76 -27.52
CA ASN A 229 4.49 5.56 -27.71
C ASN A 229 5.21 5.88 -26.40
N GLN A 230 4.47 5.91 -25.28
CA GLN A 230 4.96 6.30 -23.96
C GLN A 230 4.55 5.27 -22.90
N ARG A 231 4.86 4.02 -23.12
CA ARG A 231 4.62 2.94 -22.15
C ARG A 231 5.32 3.24 -20.82
N GLY A 232 4.59 3.23 -19.74
CA GLY A 232 5.08 3.66 -18.42
C GLY A 232 5.15 5.18 -18.27
N GLY A 233 4.67 5.94 -19.26
CA GLY A 233 4.40 7.38 -19.10
C GLY A 233 3.18 7.62 -18.23
N GLY A 234 2.78 8.88 -18.15
CA GLY A 234 1.72 9.31 -17.26
C GLY A 234 2.23 9.59 -15.86
N ASN A 235 1.32 9.95 -14.98
CA ASN A 235 1.63 10.30 -13.60
C ASN A 235 0.38 10.05 -12.75
N ILE A 236 0.26 8.85 -12.24
CA ILE A 236 -0.87 8.46 -11.39
C ILE A 236 -0.85 9.25 -10.09
N ALA A 237 0.33 9.60 -9.56
CA ALA A 237 0.46 10.45 -8.38
C ALA A 237 -0.26 11.79 -8.56
N LYS A 238 -0.06 12.48 -9.69
CA LYS A 238 -0.76 13.75 -9.99
C LYS A 238 -2.25 13.54 -10.22
N ALA A 239 -2.64 12.45 -10.89
CA ALA A 239 -4.05 12.16 -11.12
C ALA A 239 -4.81 11.89 -9.79
N VAL A 240 -4.19 11.17 -8.85
CA VAL A 240 -4.73 11.01 -7.48
C VAL A 240 -4.79 12.36 -6.77
N GLY A 241 -3.72 13.15 -6.83
CA GLY A 241 -3.64 14.46 -6.19
C GLY A 241 -4.70 15.44 -6.68
N GLU A 242 -4.92 15.52 -8.00
CA GLU A 242 -5.97 16.35 -8.60
C GLU A 242 -7.35 16.04 -8.02
N LYS A 243 -7.70 14.74 -8.00
CA LYS A 243 -9.01 14.30 -7.52
C LYS A 243 -9.14 14.24 -6.00
N SER A 244 -8.02 14.26 -5.28
CA SER A 244 -8.00 14.32 -3.82
C SER A 244 -7.94 15.75 -3.26
N GLY A 245 -7.78 16.76 -4.12
CA GLY A 245 -7.71 18.16 -3.69
C GLY A 245 -6.31 18.65 -3.32
N CYS A 246 -5.23 17.93 -3.69
CA CYS A 246 -3.85 18.33 -3.45
C CYS A 246 -3.36 19.35 -4.49
N VAL A 247 -4.01 20.52 -4.56
CA VAL A 247 -3.80 21.50 -5.64
C VAL A 247 -2.38 22.09 -5.70
N ASN A 248 -1.64 22.03 -4.59
CA ASN A 248 -0.27 22.53 -4.50
C ASN A 248 0.79 21.45 -4.73
N ALA A 249 0.36 20.19 -4.93
CA ALA A 249 1.29 19.08 -5.06
C ALA A 249 1.77 18.88 -6.50
N THR A 250 3.04 18.48 -6.61
CA THR A 250 3.54 17.72 -7.75
C THR A 250 3.73 16.27 -7.35
N GLY A 251 4.17 15.39 -8.24
CA GLY A 251 4.38 14.00 -7.87
C GLY A 251 5.05 13.16 -8.93
N SER A 252 5.39 11.94 -8.54
CA SER A 252 5.99 10.92 -9.40
C SER A 252 5.56 9.52 -8.99
N ASP A 253 5.63 8.59 -9.93
CA ASP A 253 5.32 7.19 -9.72
C ASP A 253 6.61 6.39 -9.48
N VAL A 254 6.58 5.47 -8.53
CA VAL A 254 7.68 4.56 -8.19
C VAL A 254 7.20 3.12 -8.43
N ARG A 255 7.90 2.37 -9.25
CA ARG A 255 7.58 0.97 -9.56
C ARG A 255 8.69 0.05 -9.04
N GLY A 256 8.32 -1.12 -8.51
CA GLY A 256 9.26 -2.09 -7.95
C GLY A 256 8.56 -3.20 -7.18
N PHE A 257 7.32 -3.56 -7.55
CA PHE A 257 6.51 -4.59 -6.88
C PHE A 257 6.47 -4.38 -5.35
N CYS A 258 6.67 -5.45 -4.58
CA CYS A 258 6.60 -5.39 -3.11
C CYS A 258 7.67 -4.50 -2.45
N ALA A 259 8.73 -4.12 -3.16
CA ALA A 259 9.74 -3.18 -2.66
C ALA A 259 9.32 -1.71 -2.88
N ALA A 260 8.46 -1.42 -3.87
CA ALA A 260 8.07 -0.06 -4.25
C ALA A 260 7.53 0.79 -3.08
N PRO A 261 6.66 0.29 -2.18
CA PRO A 261 6.16 1.09 -1.07
C PRO A 261 7.25 1.61 -0.14
N VAL A 262 8.28 0.79 0.13
CA VAL A 262 9.39 1.18 1.01
C VAL A 262 10.34 2.13 0.27
N HIS A 263 10.59 1.93 -1.03
CA HIS A 263 11.30 2.92 -1.86
C HIS A 263 10.58 4.28 -1.83
N ALA A 264 9.26 4.29 -2.05
CA ALA A 264 8.45 5.50 -2.03
C ALA A 264 8.54 6.26 -0.69
N LEU A 265 8.48 5.53 0.43
CA LEU A 265 8.63 6.12 1.77
C LEU A 265 10.03 6.71 1.99
N ILE A 266 11.09 6.03 1.56
CA ILE A 266 12.46 6.55 1.68
C ILE A 266 12.67 7.74 0.73
N HIS A 267 12.13 7.73 -0.49
CA HIS A 267 12.18 8.88 -1.39
C HIS A 267 11.44 10.08 -0.77
N GLY A 268 10.24 9.86 -0.20
CA GLY A 268 9.50 10.91 0.49
C GLY A 268 10.24 11.44 1.71
N ALA A 269 10.83 10.57 2.50
CA ALA A 269 11.66 10.98 3.63
C ALA A 269 12.88 11.80 3.19
N ALA A 270 13.52 11.44 2.07
CA ALA A 270 14.64 12.20 1.52
C ALA A 270 14.21 13.60 1.03
N LEU A 271 13.04 13.73 0.39
CA LEU A 271 12.50 15.03 -0.03
C LEU A 271 12.22 15.95 1.16
N VAL A 272 11.64 15.40 2.25
CA VAL A 272 11.41 16.15 3.49
C VAL A 272 12.72 16.53 4.17
N ALA A 273 13.64 15.57 4.31
CA ALA A 273 14.94 15.82 4.95
C ALA A 273 15.81 16.84 4.20
N ALA A 274 15.69 16.89 2.87
CA ALA A 274 16.37 17.88 2.03
C ALA A 274 15.68 19.26 2.00
N GLY A 275 14.49 19.39 2.61
CA GLY A 275 13.71 20.62 2.60
C GLY A 275 13.09 20.97 1.22
N ILE A 276 13.01 19.97 0.31
CA ILE A 276 12.39 20.15 -1.02
C ILE A 276 10.86 20.17 -0.90
N ALA A 277 10.30 19.38 0.01
CA ALA A 277 8.87 19.38 0.34
C ALA A 277 8.71 19.27 1.87
N LYS A 278 7.73 19.98 2.42
CA LYS A 278 7.40 19.93 3.86
C LYS A 278 6.52 18.75 4.20
N ASN A 279 5.57 18.43 3.33
CA ASN A 279 4.64 17.33 3.47
C ASN A 279 4.61 16.50 2.19
N VAL A 280 4.85 15.21 2.32
CA VAL A 280 4.86 14.23 1.22
C VAL A 280 3.81 13.16 1.50
N LEU A 281 2.89 12.98 0.57
CA LEU A 281 1.91 11.90 0.60
C LEU A 281 2.47 10.72 -0.20
N VAL A 282 2.69 9.59 0.44
CA VAL A 282 2.95 8.31 -0.23
C VAL A 282 1.63 7.56 -0.34
N VAL A 283 1.22 7.20 -1.56
CA VAL A 283 -0.07 6.58 -1.82
C VAL A 283 0.07 5.38 -2.75
N SER A 284 -0.78 4.38 -2.56
CA SER A 284 -0.88 3.24 -3.46
C SER A 284 -2.34 2.81 -3.60
N GLY A 285 -2.76 2.60 -4.84
CA GLY A 285 -4.03 1.97 -5.16
C GLY A 285 -3.88 0.46 -5.34
N GLY A 286 -5.00 -0.24 -5.45
CA GLY A 286 -5.02 -1.68 -5.60
C GLY A 286 -5.08 -2.15 -7.05
N SER A 287 -4.88 -3.44 -7.24
CA SER A 287 -4.72 -4.11 -8.54
C SER A 287 -5.88 -5.08 -8.81
N VAL A 288 -6.70 -4.78 -9.79
CA VAL A 288 -7.79 -5.66 -10.26
C VAL A 288 -7.26 -7.01 -10.77
N PRO A 289 -6.16 -7.08 -11.54
CA PRO A 289 -5.59 -8.35 -12.00
C PRO A 289 -5.25 -9.34 -10.90
N LYS A 290 -5.00 -8.86 -9.68
CA LYS A 290 -4.63 -9.70 -8.52
C LYS A 290 -5.84 -10.32 -7.81
N LEU A 291 -7.06 -9.89 -8.13
CA LEU A 291 -8.27 -10.48 -7.56
C LEU A 291 -8.37 -11.96 -7.96
N GLY A 292 -8.53 -12.82 -6.97
CA GLY A 292 -8.64 -14.26 -7.17
C GLY A 292 -7.42 -14.91 -7.83
N MET A 293 -6.23 -14.34 -7.66
CA MET A 293 -4.98 -14.86 -8.25
C MET A 293 -4.72 -16.32 -7.86
N ASN A 294 -4.98 -16.67 -6.61
CA ASN A 294 -4.88 -18.04 -6.07
C ASN A 294 -6.23 -18.78 -6.07
N GLY A 295 -7.23 -18.28 -6.78
CA GLY A 295 -8.61 -18.77 -6.73
C GLY A 295 -8.77 -20.24 -7.11
N LYS A 296 -7.97 -20.76 -8.06
CA LYS A 296 -8.01 -22.18 -8.45
C LYS A 296 -7.67 -23.11 -7.29
N ASP A 297 -6.69 -22.74 -6.47
CA ASP A 297 -6.27 -23.53 -5.32
C ASP A 297 -7.30 -23.48 -4.19
N HIS A 298 -7.95 -22.33 -4.00
CA HIS A 298 -9.04 -22.18 -3.04
C HIS A 298 -10.26 -23.02 -3.44
N VAL A 299 -10.76 -22.88 -4.66
CA VAL A 299 -11.90 -23.66 -5.18
C VAL A 299 -11.63 -25.15 -5.12
N LYS A 300 -10.43 -25.61 -5.53
CA LYS A 300 -10.02 -27.03 -5.45
C LYS A 300 -10.09 -27.61 -4.04
N LYS A 301 -9.94 -26.76 -3.02
CA LYS A 301 -9.97 -27.13 -1.60
C LYS A 301 -11.29 -26.82 -0.91
N ASP A 302 -12.30 -26.43 -1.68
CA ASP A 302 -13.61 -26.02 -1.18
C ASP A 302 -13.53 -24.90 -0.13
N LEU A 303 -12.67 -23.89 -0.41
CA LEU A 303 -12.47 -22.71 0.43
C LEU A 303 -13.09 -21.46 -0.20
N PRO A 304 -13.50 -20.47 0.61
CA PRO A 304 -13.96 -19.21 0.08
C PRO A 304 -12.83 -18.48 -0.66
N LEU A 305 -13.20 -17.66 -1.64
CA LEU A 305 -12.27 -16.80 -2.37
C LEU A 305 -11.97 -15.56 -1.53
N LEU A 306 -10.87 -15.60 -0.77
CA LEU A 306 -10.47 -14.54 0.16
C LEU A 306 -9.73 -13.37 -0.53
N GLU A 307 -9.31 -13.54 -1.79
CA GLU A 307 -8.69 -12.49 -2.62
C GLU A 307 -9.74 -11.68 -3.38
N ASP A 308 -10.80 -11.29 -2.70
CA ASP A 308 -11.94 -10.56 -3.25
C ASP A 308 -11.94 -9.07 -2.89
N THR A 309 -10.83 -8.57 -2.36
CA THR A 309 -10.70 -7.17 -1.95
C THR A 309 -9.56 -6.47 -2.69
N ILE A 310 -9.84 -5.26 -3.20
CA ILE A 310 -8.83 -4.32 -3.69
C ILE A 310 -8.33 -3.52 -2.48
N GLY A 311 -7.02 -3.56 -2.23
CA GLY A 311 -6.40 -2.83 -1.13
C GLY A 311 -5.82 -1.50 -1.58
N GLY A 312 -5.82 -0.50 -0.70
CA GLY A 312 -5.14 0.76 -0.89
C GLY A 312 -4.57 1.28 0.42
N PHE A 313 -3.57 2.15 0.35
CA PHE A 313 -3.04 2.84 1.52
C PHE A 313 -2.54 4.24 1.18
N ALA A 314 -2.44 5.08 2.22
CA ALA A 314 -1.73 6.34 2.17
C ALA A 314 -0.95 6.56 3.46
N VAL A 315 0.26 7.13 3.35
CA VAL A 315 1.12 7.50 4.48
C VAL A 315 1.57 8.95 4.29
N MET A 316 1.34 9.77 5.32
CA MET A 316 1.78 11.17 5.32
C MET A 316 3.12 11.32 6.03
N LEU A 317 4.10 11.86 5.32
CA LEU A 317 5.41 12.20 5.83
C LEU A 317 5.55 13.72 5.98
N GLY A 318 6.30 14.15 6.98
CA GLY A 318 6.58 15.58 7.17
C GLY A 318 7.78 15.82 8.08
N ALA A 319 8.09 17.10 8.30
CA ALA A 319 9.13 17.47 9.25
C ALA A 319 8.82 16.91 10.65
N ASP A 320 9.87 16.60 11.40
CA ASP A 320 9.78 16.14 12.78
C ASP A 320 9.06 17.18 13.64
N ASP A 321 7.95 16.76 14.23
CA ASP A 321 7.09 17.60 15.08
C ASP A 321 7.26 17.33 16.59
N GLY A 322 8.19 16.47 16.97
CA GLY A 322 8.45 16.08 18.35
C GLY A 322 7.41 15.14 18.96
N VAL A 323 6.41 14.71 18.19
CA VAL A 323 5.28 13.88 18.67
C VAL A 323 5.15 12.60 17.85
N ASN A 324 4.98 12.74 16.54
CA ASN A 324 4.79 11.61 15.65
C ASN A 324 6.06 10.75 15.53
N PRO A 325 5.91 9.42 15.40
CA PRO A 325 7.06 8.54 15.17
C PRO A 325 7.85 8.97 13.95
N VAL A 326 9.14 8.69 13.95
CA VAL A 326 10.05 9.13 12.89
C VAL A 326 10.68 7.96 12.14
N ILE A 327 10.89 8.16 10.85
CA ILE A 327 11.78 7.32 10.04
C ILE A 327 13.22 7.69 10.38
N ASN A 328 14.00 6.70 10.82
CA ASN A 328 15.43 6.86 11.03
C ASN A 328 16.17 6.65 9.69
N THR A 329 16.49 7.74 9.01
CA THR A 329 17.18 7.72 7.71
C THR A 329 18.65 7.28 7.78
N GLU A 330 19.20 7.06 8.97
CA GLU A 330 20.56 6.54 9.17
C GLU A 330 20.58 5.00 9.20
N ILE A 331 19.41 4.36 9.47
CA ILE A 331 19.29 2.91 9.52
C ILE A 331 18.40 2.45 8.35
N VAL A 332 19.00 2.39 7.17
CA VAL A 332 18.34 1.97 5.93
C VAL A 332 19.09 0.79 5.32
N GLY A 333 18.41 -0.36 5.24
CA GLY A 333 18.91 -1.53 4.53
C GLY A 333 18.64 -1.41 3.03
N LYS A 334 19.61 -1.80 2.21
CA LYS A 334 19.55 -1.68 0.74
C LYS A 334 20.02 -2.97 0.09
N HIS A 335 19.19 -3.59 -0.71
CA HIS A 335 19.60 -4.67 -1.58
C HIS A 335 20.31 -4.09 -2.79
N THR A 336 21.61 -4.39 -2.95
CA THR A 336 22.41 -3.91 -4.07
C THR A 336 22.43 -4.96 -5.19
N ILE A 337 22.86 -4.56 -6.38
CA ILE A 337 22.98 -5.44 -7.53
C ILE A 337 23.83 -6.68 -7.22
N SER A 338 24.84 -6.55 -6.37
CA SER A 338 25.76 -7.62 -5.97
C SER A 338 25.34 -8.43 -4.74
N SER A 339 24.22 -8.10 -4.10
CA SER A 339 23.84 -8.72 -2.80
C SER A 339 23.39 -10.18 -2.89
N GLY A 340 23.03 -10.65 -4.08
CA GLY A 340 22.50 -12.01 -4.27
C GLY A 340 21.03 -12.13 -3.90
N SER A 341 20.38 -13.20 -4.40
CA SER A 341 18.92 -13.40 -4.29
C SER A 341 18.51 -14.48 -3.29
N SER A 342 19.45 -15.13 -2.60
CA SER A 342 19.07 -16.10 -1.57
C SER A 342 18.37 -15.41 -0.38
N PRO A 343 17.38 -16.05 0.25
CA PRO A 343 16.67 -15.45 1.38
C PRO A 343 17.60 -14.95 2.50
N GLN A 344 18.66 -15.69 2.77
CA GLN A 344 19.68 -15.30 3.76
C GLN A 344 20.44 -14.04 3.32
N ALA A 345 20.89 -13.97 2.07
CA ALA A 345 21.62 -12.81 1.54
C ALA A 345 20.74 -11.56 1.59
N VAL A 346 19.49 -11.68 1.17
CA VAL A 346 18.50 -10.60 1.21
C VAL A 346 18.31 -10.09 2.65
N MET A 347 18.07 -10.99 3.62
CA MET A 347 17.88 -10.58 5.02
C MET A 347 19.16 -10.05 5.66
N SER A 348 20.35 -10.48 5.22
CA SER A 348 21.61 -9.88 5.70
C SER A 348 21.68 -8.39 5.36
N VAL A 349 21.44 -8.03 4.09
CA VAL A 349 21.58 -6.63 3.65
C VAL A 349 20.41 -5.75 4.06
N LEU A 350 19.23 -6.32 4.26
CA LEU A 350 18.05 -5.55 4.67
C LEU A 350 17.93 -5.42 6.20
N VAL A 351 18.47 -6.35 6.97
CA VAL A 351 18.27 -6.37 8.43
C VAL A 351 19.58 -6.24 9.18
N TYR A 352 20.49 -7.23 9.02
CA TYR A 352 21.68 -7.29 9.83
C TYR A 352 22.66 -6.13 9.55
N ASP A 353 22.98 -5.88 8.28
CA ASP A 353 24.01 -4.91 7.92
C ASP A 353 23.67 -3.48 8.36
N PRO A 354 22.44 -2.94 8.12
CA PRO A 354 22.09 -1.60 8.59
C PRO A 354 22.05 -1.49 10.13
N LEU A 355 21.56 -2.52 10.83
CA LEU A 355 21.53 -2.52 12.30
C LEU A 355 22.95 -2.59 12.87
N ASN A 356 23.79 -3.49 12.35
CA ASN A 356 25.17 -3.63 12.78
C ASN A 356 25.98 -2.35 12.53
N ALA A 357 25.77 -1.67 11.39
CA ALA A 357 26.40 -0.38 11.10
C ALA A 357 25.98 0.72 12.10
N ALA A 358 24.76 0.63 12.63
CA ALA A 358 24.24 1.52 13.66
C ALA A 358 24.60 1.09 15.10
N GLY A 359 25.36 -0.01 15.27
CA GLY A 359 25.71 -0.55 16.59
C GLY A 359 24.56 -1.27 17.30
N LEU A 360 23.50 -1.65 16.56
CA LEU A 360 22.32 -2.34 17.07
C LEU A 360 22.38 -3.85 16.74
N LYS A 361 21.71 -4.62 17.58
CA LYS A 361 21.46 -6.05 17.34
C LYS A 361 20.10 -6.26 16.67
N ILE A 362 19.93 -7.42 16.04
CA ILE A 362 18.62 -7.86 15.54
C ILE A 362 17.60 -7.92 16.70
N THR A 363 18.03 -8.31 17.89
CA THR A 363 17.19 -8.40 19.09
C THR A 363 16.76 -7.06 19.68
N ASP A 364 17.33 -5.93 19.22
CA ASP A 364 16.97 -4.59 19.71
C ASP A 364 15.76 -3.99 18.98
N ILE A 365 15.31 -4.63 17.91
CA ILE A 365 14.09 -4.24 17.18
C ILE A 365 12.90 -5.00 17.74
N GLU A 366 11.89 -4.26 18.23
CA GLU A 366 10.72 -4.85 18.89
C GLU A 366 9.77 -5.56 17.90
N LYS A 367 9.60 -5.04 16.67
CA LYS A 367 8.76 -5.67 15.64
C LYS A 367 9.41 -5.63 14.26
N TYR A 368 9.31 -6.74 13.54
CA TYR A 368 9.71 -6.88 12.13
C TYR A 368 8.48 -7.02 11.26
N SER A 369 8.29 -6.09 10.34
CA SER A 369 7.18 -6.09 9.40
C SER A 369 7.68 -6.31 7.98
N ALA A 370 7.43 -7.50 7.43
CA ALA A 370 7.86 -7.91 6.09
C ALA A 370 6.81 -8.78 5.42
N GLU A 371 6.37 -8.38 4.22
CA GLU A 371 5.45 -9.15 3.38
C GLU A 371 4.24 -9.72 4.15
N LEU A 372 3.39 -8.82 4.63
CA LEU A 372 2.27 -9.14 5.52
C LEU A 372 1.08 -9.85 4.85
N GLN A 373 1.35 -10.71 3.84
CA GLN A 373 0.30 -11.51 3.21
C GLN A 373 -0.47 -12.33 4.24
N ASN A 374 -1.78 -12.32 4.11
CA ASN A 374 -2.65 -13.19 4.86
C ASN A 374 -2.40 -14.66 4.49
N HIS A 375 -1.99 -15.47 5.45
CA HIS A 375 -1.62 -16.86 5.22
C HIS A 375 -2.83 -17.76 4.88
N GLU A 376 -4.06 -17.39 5.25
CA GLU A 376 -5.25 -18.11 4.80
C GLU A 376 -5.45 -18.01 3.27
N ILE A 377 -4.86 -17.00 2.62
CA ILE A 377 -4.81 -16.88 1.17
C ILE A 377 -3.63 -17.66 0.60
N THR A 378 -2.43 -17.51 1.18
CA THR A 378 -1.19 -18.00 0.57
C THR A 378 -0.89 -19.47 0.87
N ALA A 379 -1.31 -19.99 2.03
CA ALA A 379 -1.07 -21.39 2.40
C ALA A 379 -1.83 -22.39 1.49
N PRO A 380 -3.10 -22.17 1.11
CA PRO A 380 -3.77 -23.03 0.14
C PRO A 380 -3.06 -23.10 -1.21
N ALA A 381 -2.42 -22.01 -1.65
CA ALA A 381 -1.65 -21.94 -2.89
C ALA A 381 -0.20 -22.48 -2.78
N GLY A 382 0.20 -22.97 -1.62
CA GLY A 382 1.50 -23.60 -1.40
C GLY A 382 2.62 -22.65 -0.94
N ALA A 383 2.36 -21.36 -0.77
CA ALA A 383 3.36 -20.40 -0.28
C ALA A 383 3.51 -20.41 1.26
N GLY A 384 2.57 -21.02 1.99
CA GLY A 384 2.59 -21.11 3.45
C GLY A 384 2.36 -19.76 4.14
N ASN A 385 2.85 -19.64 5.38
CA ASN A 385 2.79 -18.40 6.16
C ASN A 385 4.03 -17.54 5.86
N VAL A 386 3.89 -16.63 4.90
CA VAL A 386 5.00 -15.81 4.38
C VAL A 386 5.58 -14.85 5.43
N PRO A 387 4.78 -14.10 6.22
CA PRO A 387 5.31 -13.24 7.28
C PRO A 387 6.12 -14.02 8.32
N GLU A 388 5.60 -15.14 8.79
CA GLU A 388 6.27 -15.99 9.76
C GLU A 388 7.60 -16.55 9.22
N ALA A 389 7.61 -16.99 7.94
CA ALA A 389 8.82 -17.49 7.29
C ALA A 389 9.92 -16.40 7.22
N ASN A 390 9.54 -15.15 6.95
CA ASN A 390 10.47 -14.02 6.96
C ASN A 390 11.08 -13.79 8.35
N VAL A 391 10.26 -13.79 9.40
CA VAL A 391 10.75 -13.58 10.78
C VAL A 391 11.58 -14.78 11.26
N LYS A 392 11.24 -16.01 10.88
CA LYS A 392 12.09 -17.20 11.11
C LYS A 392 13.47 -17.05 10.46
N MET A 393 13.54 -16.50 9.27
CA MET A 393 14.81 -16.24 8.58
C MET A 393 15.63 -15.16 9.33
N ILE A 394 15.00 -14.09 9.83
CA ILE A 394 15.64 -13.07 10.65
C ILE A 394 16.18 -13.68 11.96
N ALA A 395 15.38 -14.52 12.63
CA ALA A 395 15.81 -15.23 13.84
C ALA A 395 17.00 -16.16 13.58
N ALA A 396 16.97 -16.93 12.48
CA ALA A 396 18.08 -17.79 12.08
C ALA A 396 19.35 -16.99 11.80
N LEU A 397 19.22 -15.83 11.15
CA LEU A 397 20.34 -14.90 10.92
C LEU A 397 20.91 -14.38 12.26
N SER A 398 20.05 -14.02 13.22
CA SER A 398 20.44 -13.60 14.57
C SER A 398 21.26 -14.67 15.30
N VAL A 399 20.86 -15.96 15.19
CA VAL A 399 21.63 -17.08 15.73
C VAL A 399 23.00 -17.20 15.05
N MET A 400 23.06 -17.10 13.73
CA MET A 400 24.32 -17.17 12.98
C MET A 400 25.30 -16.05 13.35
N LYS A 401 24.76 -14.90 13.75
CA LYS A 401 25.54 -13.73 14.20
C LYS A 401 25.84 -13.73 15.71
N GLY A 402 25.46 -14.79 16.43
CA GLY A 402 25.66 -14.93 17.87
C GLY A 402 24.88 -13.95 18.73
N GLN A 403 23.73 -13.47 18.21
CA GLN A 403 22.86 -12.51 18.90
C GLN A 403 21.62 -13.16 19.53
N LEU A 404 21.35 -14.42 19.19
CA LEU A 404 20.22 -15.20 19.69
C LEU A 404 20.64 -16.65 19.87
N GLU A 405 20.13 -17.31 20.90
CA GLU A 405 20.30 -18.74 21.07
C GLU A 405 19.33 -19.53 20.15
N LYS A 406 19.79 -20.66 19.60
CA LYS A 406 18.97 -21.47 18.67
C LYS A 406 17.64 -21.91 19.30
N THR A 407 17.62 -22.16 20.59
CA THR A 407 16.42 -22.56 21.36
C THR A 407 15.40 -21.43 21.48
N ALA A 408 15.79 -20.17 21.33
CA ALA A 408 14.93 -18.99 21.45
C ALA A 408 14.28 -18.57 20.11
N ILE A 409 14.52 -19.27 18.99
CA ILE A 409 13.96 -18.91 17.67
C ILE A 409 12.43 -18.81 17.71
N ALA A 410 11.74 -19.79 18.31
CA ALA A 410 10.28 -19.80 18.34
C ALA A 410 9.69 -18.64 19.16
N GLU A 411 10.31 -18.31 20.29
CA GLU A 411 9.95 -17.16 21.11
C GLU A 411 10.19 -15.85 20.37
N PHE A 412 11.37 -15.69 19.74
CA PHE A 412 11.68 -14.52 18.91
C PHE A 412 10.65 -14.30 17.81
N VAL A 413 10.26 -15.35 17.08
CA VAL A 413 9.25 -15.25 16.01
C VAL A 413 7.93 -14.74 16.56
N LYS A 414 7.50 -15.25 17.70
CA LYS A 414 6.26 -14.84 18.37
C LYS A 414 6.33 -13.40 18.88
N GLU A 415 7.43 -12.99 19.50
CA GLU A 415 7.56 -11.68 20.11
C GLU A 415 7.82 -10.57 19.09
N HIS A 416 8.70 -10.85 18.11
CA HIS A 416 9.16 -9.83 17.16
C HIS A 416 8.44 -9.88 15.80
N GLY A 417 7.65 -10.91 15.51
CA GLY A 417 6.86 -11.02 14.31
C GLY A 417 5.62 -10.14 14.29
N VAL A 418 5.07 -9.95 13.10
CA VAL A 418 3.74 -9.40 12.86
C VAL A 418 2.98 -10.42 12.02
N VAL A 419 1.79 -10.82 12.46
CA VAL A 419 0.92 -11.74 11.71
C VAL A 419 0.49 -11.11 10.39
N GLY A 420 0.33 -11.94 9.35
CA GLY A 420 -0.13 -11.48 8.04
C GLY A 420 -1.63 -11.23 7.99
N PHE A 421 -2.04 -10.06 7.51
CA PHE A 421 -3.44 -9.67 7.41
C PHE A 421 -3.78 -8.92 6.11
N ALA A 422 -2.79 -8.62 5.28
CA ALA A 422 -3.01 -7.85 4.06
C ALA A 422 -3.47 -8.73 2.89
N PRO A 423 -4.30 -8.21 1.96
CA PRO A 423 -4.62 -8.91 0.72
C PRO A 423 -3.37 -9.11 -0.16
N THR A 424 -3.40 -10.09 -1.06
CA THR A 424 -2.27 -10.43 -1.94
C THR A 424 -2.22 -9.52 -3.17
N GLN A 425 -2.05 -8.24 -2.95
CA GLN A 425 -2.01 -7.20 -4.00
C GLN A 425 -0.56 -6.81 -4.31
N GLY A 426 0.34 -7.72 -4.62
CA GLY A 426 1.71 -7.45 -5.03
C GLY A 426 2.51 -6.49 -4.15
N HIS A 427 2.24 -5.21 -4.24
CA HIS A 427 2.86 -4.11 -3.50
C HIS A 427 2.23 -3.87 -2.11
N ILE A 428 0.93 -4.13 -1.93
CA ILE A 428 0.20 -3.87 -0.68
C ILE A 428 0.77 -4.66 0.52
N PRO A 429 1.08 -5.96 0.42
CA PRO A 429 1.50 -6.74 1.57
C PRO A 429 2.99 -6.58 1.96
N SER A 430 3.70 -5.56 1.47
CA SER A 430 5.03 -5.20 2.03
C SER A 430 4.94 -4.97 3.54
N GLY A 431 5.98 -4.48 4.19
CA GLY A 431 5.89 -4.12 5.63
C GLY A 431 4.98 -2.92 5.93
N VAL A 432 4.52 -2.21 4.92
CA VAL A 432 3.78 -0.93 5.04
C VAL A 432 2.41 -1.05 5.74
N PRO A 433 1.61 -2.11 5.61
CA PRO A 433 0.34 -2.23 6.33
C PRO A 433 0.44 -2.12 7.85
N PHE A 434 1.59 -2.39 8.44
CA PHE A 434 1.81 -2.26 9.87
C PHE A 434 2.07 -0.82 10.35
N ILE A 435 2.38 0.13 9.48
CA ILE A 435 2.78 1.50 9.88
C ILE A 435 1.70 2.18 10.72
N GLY A 436 0.41 2.06 10.37
CA GLY A 436 -0.69 2.62 11.14
C GLY A 436 -0.76 2.06 12.57
N HIS A 437 -0.63 0.73 12.70
CA HIS A 437 -0.57 0.06 14.01
C HIS A 437 0.67 0.45 14.80
N ALA A 438 1.83 0.48 14.16
CA ALA A 438 3.10 0.89 14.78
C ALA A 438 3.01 2.33 15.28
N ARG A 439 2.51 3.27 14.45
CA ARG A 439 2.32 4.67 14.84
C ARG A 439 1.42 4.78 16.08
N ARG A 440 0.25 4.14 16.06
CA ARG A 440 -0.68 4.12 17.20
C ARG A 440 -0.04 3.57 18.48
N ASN A 441 0.69 2.47 18.37
CA ASN A 441 1.38 1.85 19.50
C ASN A 441 2.54 2.71 20.02
N MET A 442 3.29 3.39 19.15
CA MET A 442 4.37 4.30 19.54
C MET A 442 3.82 5.55 20.25
N LEU A 443 2.74 6.15 19.72
CA LEU A 443 2.07 7.29 20.37
C LEU A 443 1.48 6.91 21.74
N ALA A 444 1.06 5.66 21.92
CA ALA A 444 0.59 5.13 23.19
C ALA A 444 1.71 4.65 24.13
N GLY A 445 2.97 4.76 23.75
CA GLY A 445 4.14 4.30 24.53
C GLY A 445 4.27 2.76 24.64
N LYS A 446 3.58 2.01 23.79
CA LYS A 446 3.56 0.53 23.78
C LYS A 446 4.59 -0.09 22.85
N LEU A 447 5.16 0.66 21.94
CA LEU A 447 6.16 0.23 20.97
C LEU A 447 7.23 1.31 20.85
N LYS A 448 8.51 0.94 20.87
CA LYS A 448 9.62 1.89 20.74
C LYS A 448 10.15 1.98 19.32
N ASN A 449 10.23 0.84 18.64
CA ASN A 449 10.74 0.78 17.27
C ASN A 449 10.16 -0.41 16.50
N THR A 450 10.21 -0.30 15.19
CA THR A 450 9.89 -1.40 14.26
C THR A 450 10.72 -1.27 13.00
N MET A 451 11.05 -2.37 12.37
CA MET A 451 11.70 -2.38 11.06
C MET A 451 10.67 -2.70 9.99
N ILE A 452 10.50 -1.78 9.05
CA ILE A 452 9.62 -1.92 7.88
C ILE A 452 10.45 -2.39 6.70
N ILE A 453 10.05 -3.51 6.10
CA ILE A 453 10.80 -4.19 5.04
C ILE A 453 9.92 -4.36 3.82
N GLY A 454 10.38 -3.88 2.67
CA GLY A 454 9.82 -4.17 1.35
C GLY A 454 10.84 -4.96 0.53
N LYS A 455 10.42 -6.09 -0.02
CA LYS A 455 11.29 -6.92 -0.85
C LYS A 455 10.48 -7.68 -1.90
N GLY A 456 11.10 -7.96 -3.04
CA GLY A 456 10.44 -8.67 -4.12
C GLY A 456 11.39 -9.03 -5.26
N SER A 457 10.92 -9.91 -6.14
CA SER A 457 11.67 -10.39 -7.30
C SER A 457 11.33 -9.56 -8.54
N LEU A 458 12.33 -8.93 -9.15
CA LEU A 458 12.17 -8.14 -10.38
C LEU A 458 12.05 -8.99 -11.64
N PHE A 459 12.40 -10.27 -11.58
CA PHE A 459 12.28 -11.18 -12.72
C PHE A 459 10.82 -11.51 -13.08
N LEU A 460 9.85 -11.25 -12.20
CA LEU A 460 8.42 -11.47 -12.48
C LEU A 460 7.95 -10.66 -13.69
N GLY A 461 8.43 -9.44 -13.85
CA GLY A 461 8.15 -8.59 -15.02
C GLY A 461 9.02 -8.91 -16.24
N ARG A 462 9.89 -9.92 -16.18
CA ARG A 462 10.85 -10.30 -17.23
C ARG A 462 11.74 -9.15 -17.72
N LEU A 463 11.96 -8.14 -16.87
CA LEU A 463 12.84 -7.02 -17.17
C LEU A 463 14.29 -7.32 -16.77
N THR A 464 14.47 -8.04 -15.67
CA THR A 464 15.77 -8.41 -15.12
C THR A 464 15.65 -9.67 -14.27
N ASN A 465 16.74 -10.38 -14.08
CA ASN A 465 16.83 -11.54 -13.19
C ASN A 465 17.38 -11.15 -11.80
N LEU A 466 17.00 -9.98 -11.31
CA LEU A 466 17.46 -9.45 -10.04
C LEU A 466 16.37 -9.53 -8.96
N PHE A 467 16.78 -9.39 -7.74
CA PHE A 467 15.95 -9.17 -6.57
C PHE A 467 16.02 -7.69 -6.19
N ASP A 468 15.00 -7.18 -5.50
CA ASP A 468 15.01 -5.82 -4.96
C ASP A 468 14.57 -5.83 -3.49
N GLY A 469 15.01 -4.85 -2.74
CA GLY A 469 14.59 -4.66 -1.37
C GLY A 469 15.15 -3.42 -0.72
N LEU A 470 14.34 -2.85 0.15
CA LEU A 470 14.68 -1.73 1.00
C LEU A 470 14.05 -1.93 2.37
N SER A 471 14.69 -1.42 3.41
CA SER A 471 14.14 -1.41 4.77
C SER A 471 14.54 -0.13 5.50
N PHE A 472 13.78 0.21 6.53
CA PHE A 472 14.12 1.28 7.45
C PHE A 472 13.61 0.99 8.85
N VAL A 473 14.20 1.63 9.85
CA VAL A 473 13.68 1.63 11.22
C VAL A 473 12.79 2.84 11.41
N MET A 474 11.53 2.59 11.83
CA MET A 474 10.62 3.57 12.38
C MET A 474 10.69 3.51 13.90
N GLN A 475 10.81 4.65 14.57
CA GLN A 475 10.95 4.71 16.01
C GLN A 475 10.07 5.77 16.65
N ALA A 476 9.71 5.55 17.92
CA ALA A 476 8.99 6.53 18.71
C ALA A 476 9.79 7.84 18.78
N ASN A 477 9.09 8.98 18.74
CA ASN A 477 9.72 10.28 18.86
C ASN A 477 10.29 10.48 20.26
N ASP A 478 11.47 11.05 20.36
CA ASP A 478 12.13 11.35 21.65
C ASP A 478 11.74 12.71 22.24
N GLY A 479 10.79 13.40 21.61
CA GLY A 479 10.26 14.69 22.05
C GLY A 479 11.19 15.89 21.85
N LYS A 480 12.39 15.66 21.27
CA LYS A 480 13.35 16.77 21.14
C LYS A 480 13.11 17.64 19.92
N GLY A 481 12.30 17.17 18.96
CA GLY A 481 12.05 17.80 17.68
C GLY A 481 13.33 18.10 16.90
N SER A 482 13.34 18.00 15.59
CA SER A 482 14.37 18.74 14.86
C SER A 482 14.00 20.21 15.05
N ALA A 483 14.87 20.99 15.68
CA ALA A 483 14.76 22.44 15.59
C ALA A 483 14.46 22.75 14.13
N ALA A 484 13.24 23.26 13.86
CA ALA A 484 12.79 23.55 12.51
C ALA A 484 13.95 24.16 11.78
N GLY A 485 14.28 23.68 10.56
CA GLY A 485 15.44 24.11 9.79
C GLY A 485 15.39 25.59 9.36
N GLY A 486 15.13 26.45 10.32
CA GLY A 486 15.65 27.79 10.36
C GLY A 486 17.12 27.61 10.70
N SER A 487 17.99 27.83 9.74
CA SER A 487 19.39 28.07 10.04
C SER A 487 19.41 28.92 11.29
N ASP A 488 19.92 28.37 12.41
CA ASP A 488 20.29 29.20 13.57
C ASP A 488 21.44 30.05 13.08
N GLU A 489 21.06 31.11 12.36
CA GLU A 489 22.00 32.07 11.76
C GLU A 489 22.89 32.67 12.87
N ALA A 490 22.35 32.71 14.10
CA ALA A 490 23.09 33.11 15.28
C ALA A 490 24.09 32.02 15.72
N GLY A 491 23.67 30.74 15.69
CA GLY A 491 24.56 29.60 15.99
C GLY A 491 25.62 29.41 14.93
N ILE A 492 25.28 29.52 13.65
CA ILE A 492 26.23 29.47 12.55
C ILE A 492 27.22 30.65 12.64
N LYS A 493 26.76 31.88 12.88
CA LYS A 493 27.60 33.06 13.08
C LYS A 493 28.53 32.87 14.27
N LYS A 494 28.08 32.25 15.37
CA LYS A 494 28.91 31.94 16.55
C LYS A 494 29.98 30.91 16.21
N ILE A 495 29.64 29.80 15.52
CA ILE A 495 30.61 28.77 15.10
C ILE A 495 31.65 29.36 14.14
N VAL A 496 31.23 30.18 13.17
CA VAL A 496 32.14 30.85 12.24
C VAL A 496 33.03 31.84 12.97
N ALA A 497 32.51 32.60 13.94
CA ALA A 497 33.31 33.54 14.74
C ALA A 497 34.34 32.82 15.64
N GLU A 498 33.99 31.69 16.24
CA GLU A 498 34.90 30.84 17.03
C GLU A 498 35.99 30.21 16.14
N ALA A 499 35.62 29.70 14.95
CA ALA A 499 36.60 29.19 13.98
C ALA A 499 37.56 30.27 13.49
N MET A 500 37.07 31.47 13.16
CA MET A 500 37.92 32.60 12.77
C MET A 500 38.86 33.05 13.90
N ARG A 501 38.39 33.07 15.16
CA ARG A 501 39.20 33.38 16.33
C ARG A 501 40.32 32.35 16.51
N SER A 502 40.01 31.06 16.38
CA SER A 502 41.02 29.98 16.47
C SER A 502 42.06 30.06 15.36
N VAL A 503 41.66 30.40 14.12
CA VAL A 503 42.61 30.63 13.02
C VAL A 503 43.49 31.85 13.28
N ALA A 504 42.93 32.96 13.75
CA ALA A 504 43.70 34.16 14.10
C ALA A 504 44.73 33.90 15.23
N GLU A 505 44.33 33.16 16.27
CA GLU A 505 45.26 32.76 17.36
C GLU A 505 46.38 31.84 16.88
N ASN A 506 46.10 30.93 15.94
CA ASN A 506 47.13 30.06 15.36
C ASN A 506 48.10 30.83 14.46
N ILE A 507 47.65 31.83 13.71
CA ILE A 507 48.50 32.70 12.90
C ILE A 507 49.40 33.56 13.79
N LEU A 508 48.85 34.11 14.88
CA LEU A 508 49.65 34.88 15.85
C LEU A 508 50.73 34.03 16.57
N LYS A 509 50.41 32.75 16.87
CA LYS A 509 51.38 31.81 17.46
C LYS A 509 52.45 31.34 16.48
N SER A 510 52.21 31.40 15.16
CA SER A 510 53.19 31.02 14.14
C SER A 510 54.15 32.18 13.73
N GLN A 511 53.89 33.37 14.22
CA GLN A 511 54.76 34.58 13.97
C GLN A 511 55.67 34.92 15.13
N ASN A 512 55.67 34.18 16.24
CA ASN A 512 56.58 34.20 17.34
C ASN A 512 57.40 32.90 17.37
#